data_472be794fa0e0973d003ca53620b0964
#
_entry.id   472be794fa0e0973d003ca53620b0964
#
_cell.length_a   1.000
_cell.length_b   1.000
_cell.length_c   1.000
_cell.angle_alpha   90.00
_cell.angle_beta   90.00
_cell.angle_gamma   90.00
#
_symmetry.space_group_name_H-M   'P 1'
#
loop_
_entity.id
_entity.type
_entity.pdbx_description
1 polymer ?
#
loop_
_entity_poly.entity_id
_entity_poly.type
_entity_poly.pdbx_seq_one_letter_code
_entity_poly.pdbx_strand_id
1 'polypeptide(L)'
;HHVIVVDDCQAIDVQAQGSAVRYGGLYGEAGANVNFVTPLSPDRFKVRTYERGVEDETLSCGTGVTAVALCMYQSGKTLARGRRRRTRGFIYAQTGRFYPCLSFRSGGVCL
;
A
#
# COMPACT_ATOMS: atom_id res chain seq x y z
N HIS A 1 -2.22 1.61 9.27
CA HIS A 1 -2.40 0.92 7.97
C HIS A 1 -1.96 -0.54 8.08
N HIS A 2 -2.79 -1.45 7.64
CA HIS A 2 -2.46 -2.86 7.46
C HIS A 2 -2.14 -3.11 5.98
N VAL A 3 -1.05 -3.79 5.68
CA VAL A 3 -0.60 -4.07 4.31
C VAL A 3 -0.52 -5.59 4.12
N ILE A 4 -1.25 -6.09 3.13
CA ILE A 4 -1.32 -7.51 2.78
C ILE A 4 -0.78 -7.68 1.36
N VAL A 5 0.31 -8.43 1.22
CA VAL A 5 0.85 -8.79 -0.09
C VAL A 5 0.09 -9.99 -0.62
N VAL A 6 -0.48 -9.85 -1.82
CA VAL A 6 -1.26 -10.88 -2.50
C VAL A 6 -0.76 -11.08 -3.94
N ASP A 7 -0.99 -12.25 -4.49
CA ASP A 7 -0.56 -12.56 -5.86
C ASP A 7 -1.32 -11.74 -6.90
N ASP A 8 -2.63 -11.59 -6.73
CA ASP A 8 -3.47 -10.74 -7.57
C ASP A 8 -4.54 -10.01 -6.75
N CYS A 9 -4.34 -8.73 -6.52
CA CYS A 9 -5.32 -7.91 -5.81
C CYS A 9 -6.63 -7.69 -6.58
N GLN A 10 -6.68 -8.01 -7.88
CA GLN A 10 -7.93 -7.95 -8.65
C GLN A 10 -8.88 -9.10 -8.28
N ALA A 11 -8.34 -10.24 -7.87
CA ALA A 11 -9.12 -11.40 -7.44
C ALA A 11 -9.63 -11.27 -5.99
N ILE A 12 -9.21 -10.23 -5.25
CA ILE A 12 -9.61 -10.02 -3.85
C ILE A 12 -10.98 -9.37 -3.76
N ASP A 13 -11.85 -9.95 -2.94
CA ASP A 13 -13.04 -9.24 -2.45
C ASP A 13 -12.60 -8.29 -1.33
N VAL A 14 -12.33 -7.04 -1.72
CA VAL A 14 -11.79 -6.01 -0.80
C VAL A 14 -12.77 -5.70 0.30
N GLN A 15 -14.08 -5.69 0.00
CA GLN A 15 -15.12 -5.42 0.98
C GLN A 15 -15.16 -6.52 2.06
N ALA A 16 -15.23 -7.77 1.66
CA ALA A 16 -15.31 -8.89 2.61
C ALA A 16 -14.01 -9.05 3.42
N GLN A 17 -12.86 -9.06 2.74
CA GLN A 17 -11.58 -9.30 3.42
C GLN A 17 -11.08 -8.07 4.19
N GLY A 18 -11.31 -6.87 3.67
CA GLY A 18 -10.96 -5.63 4.34
C GLY A 18 -11.76 -5.43 5.63
N SER A 19 -13.08 -5.64 5.58
CA SER A 19 -13.93 -5.56 6.77
C SER A 19 -13.57 -6.61 7.80
N ALA A 20 -13.23 -7.84 7.41
CA ALA A 20 -12.81 -8.89 8.33
C ALA A 20 -11.55 -8.50 9.12
N VAL A 21 -10.57 -7.87 8.46
CA VAL A 21 -9.37 -7.34 9.14
C VAL A 21 -9.71 -6.12 9.99
N ARG A 22 -10.52 -5.20 9.46
CA ARG A 22 -10.93 -3.96 10.13
C ARG A 22 -11.63 -4.24 11.46
N TYR A 23 -12.52 -5.25 11.51
CA TYR A 23 -13.33 -5.60 12.67
C TYR A 23 -12.83 -6.84 13.42
N GLY A 24 -11.78 -7.48 12.97
CA GLY A 24 -11.26 -8.75 13.50
C GLY A 24 -10.52 -8.66 14.84
N GLY A 25 -10.58 -7.54 15.54
CA GLY A 25 -9.98 -7.36 16.87
C GLY A 25 -8.49 -7.09 16.90
N LEU A 26 -7.76 -7.25 15.78
CA LEU A 26 -6.30 -7.01 15.71
C LEU A 26 -5.94 -5.57 16.05
N TYR A 27 -6.79 -4.63 15.69
CA TYR A 27 -6.58 -3.17 15.89
C TYR A 27 -7.58 -2.57 16.86
N GLY A 28 -8.39 -3.38 17.55
CA GLY A 28 -9.43 -2.95 18.46
C GLY A 28 -10.50 -2.11 17.77
N GLU A 29 -11.20 -1.26 18.52
CA GLU A 29 -12.24 -0.38 18.00
C GLU A 29 -11.70 0.66 17.02
N ALA A 30 -10.47 1.12 17.22
CA ALA A 30 -9.83 2.10 16.34
C ALA A 30 -9.70 1.59 14.91
N GLY A 31 -9.45 0.29 14.73
CA GLY A 31 -9.28 -0.36 13.43
C GLY A 31 -8.13 0.20 12.60
N ALA A 32 -8.07 -0.21 11.35
CA ALA A 32 -7.04 0.24 10.40
C ALA A 32 -7.60 0.29 8.97
N ASN A 33 -6.97 1.10 8.13
CA ASN A 33 -7.11 0.96 6.67
C ASN A 33 -6.38 -0.31 6.23
N VAL A 34 -6.98 -1.09 5.36
CA VAL A 34 -6.41 -2.35 4.84
C VAL A 34 -6.03 -2.20 3.39
N ASN A 35 -4.76 -2.43 3.08
CA ASN A 35 -4.21 -2.24 1.75
C ASN A 35 -3.76 -3.59 1.20
N PHE A 36 -4.39 -4.06 0.13
CA PHE A 36 -3.98 -5.24 -0.61
C PHE A 36 -3.02 -4.82 -1.72
N VAL A 37 -1.85 -5.44 -1.79
CA VAL A 37 -0.81 -5.05 -2.72
C VAL A 37 -0.29 -6.24 -3.53
N THR A 38 -0.21 -6.04 -4.84
CA THR A 38 0.43 -6.98 -5.79
C THR A 38 1.66 -6.34 -6.38
N PRO A 39 2.86 -6.91 -6.18
CA PRO A 39 4.06 -6.48 -6.87
C PRO A 39 3.93 -6.77 -8.38
N LEU A 40 4.11 -5.75 -9.22
CA LEU A 40 4.11 -5.89 -10.69
C LEU A 40 5.53 -5.93 -11.24
N SER A 41 6.42 -5.15 -10.63
CA SER A 41 7.85 -5.09 -10.91
C SER A 41 8.57 -4.56 -9.66
N PRO A 42 9.91 -4.56 -9.59
CA PRO A 42 10.62 -4.09 -8.40
C PRO A 42 10.33 -2.64 -7.98
N ASP A 43 9.77 -1.84 -8.86
CA ASP A 43 9.45 -0.42 -8.63
C ASP A 43 7.96 -0.08 -8.86
N ARG A 44 7.11 -1.09 -9.13
CA ARG A 44 5.69 -0.89 -9.44
C ARG A 44 4.82 -1.85 -8.65
N PHE A 45 3.80 -1.30 -8.03
CA PHE A 45 2.83 -2.04 -7.22
C PHE A 45 1.41 -1.65 -7.61
N LYS A 46 0.52 -2.62 -7.58
CA LYS A 46 -0.92 -2.39 -7.67
C LYS A 46 -1.49 -2.46 -6.26
N VAL A 47 -2.30 -1.49 -5.88
CA VAL A 47 -2.86 -1.37 -4.54
C VAL A 47 -4.36 -1.18 -4.62
N ARG A 48 -5.09 -1.91 -3.77
CA ARG A 48 -6.51 -1.70 -3.48
C ARG A 48 -6.67 -1.50 -1.98
N THR A 49 -7.50 -0.55 -1.57
CA THR A 49 -7.63 -0.15 -0.16
C THR A 49 -9.08 -0.21 0.31
N TYR A 50 -9.29 -0.94 1.40
CA TYR A 50 -10.47 -0.79 2.25
C TYR A 50 -10.20 0.32 3.26
N GLU A 51 -10.99 1.38 3.25
CA GLU A 51 -10.73 2.56 4.05
C GLU A 51 -11.61 2.61 5.30
N ARG A 52 -10.95 2.65 6.45
CA ARG A 52 -11.59 2.84 7.74
C ARG A 52 -12.29 4.22 7.78
N GLY A 53 -13.53 4.23 8.24
CA GLY A 53 -14.38 5.44 8.29
C GLY A 53 -15.26 5.62 7.07
N VAL A 54 -14.82 5.15 5.90
CA VAL A 54 -15.67 4.96 4.72
C VAL A 54 -16.34 3.58 4.77
N GLU A 55 -15.61 2.59 5.32
CA GLU A 55 -16.02 1.19 5.47
C GLU A 55 -16.35 0.53 4.12
N ASP A 56 -15.56 0.90 3.12
CA ASP A 56 -15.66 0.40 1.77
C ASP A 56 -14.33 0.55 1.02
N GLU A 57 -14.24 -0.04 -0.19
CA GLU A 57 -13.10 0.20 -1.08
C GLU A 57 -13.10 1.64 -1.58
N THR A 58 -11.97 2.32 -1.46
CA THR A 58 -11.79 3.66 -2.00
C THR A 58 -10.84 3.67 -3.19
N LEU A 59 -11.08 4.59 -4.13
CA LEU A 59 -10.29 4.72 -5.35
C LEU A 59 -8.86 5.19 -5.08
N SER A 60 -8.62 5.86 -3.96
CA SER A 60 -7.29 6.39 -3.62
C SER A 60 -7.22 6.75 -2.14
N CYS A 61 -6.25 6.16 -1.46
CA CYS A 61 -5.87 6.53 -0.11
C CYS A 61 -4.38 6.91 -0.11
N GLY A 62 -4.06 8.21 -0.10
CA GLY A 62 -2.68 8.70 -0.18
C GLY A 62 -1.78 8.19 0.93
N THR A 63 -2.30 8.11 2.17
CA THR A 63 -1.56 7.54 3.31
C THR A 63 -1.39 6.02 3.19
N GLY A 64 -2.36 5.32 2.60
CA GLY A 64 -2.28 3.89 2.31
C GLY A 64 -1.17 3.56 1.31
N VAL A 65 -1.08 4.35 0.25
CA VAL A 65 -0.01 4.25 -0.76
C VAL A 65 1.37 4.45 -0.13
N THR A 66 1.50 5.42 0.76
CA THR A 66 2.75 5.67 1.51
C THR A 66 3.10 4.49 2.41
N ALA A 67 2.12 3.93 3.14
CA ALA A 67 2.32 2.77 4.00
C ALA A 67 2.77 1.53 3.19
N VAL A 68 2.16 1.29 2.02
CA VAL A 68 2.57 0.22 1.11
C VAL A 68 4.01 0.41 0.66
N ALA A 69 4.40 1.62 0.23
CA ALA A 69 5.76 1.91 -0.22
C ALA A 69 6.80 1.61 0.88
N LEU A 70 6.51 2.02 2.12
CA LEU A 70 7.37 1.75 3.28
C LEU A 70 7.48 0.25 3.57
N CYS A 71 6.35 -0.46 3.58
CA CYS A 71 6.30 -1.91 3.80
C CYS A 71 7.12 -2.68 2.74
N MET A 72 6.92 -2.34 1.48
CA MET A 72 7.62 -3.00 0.38
C MET A 72 9.12 -2.72 0.42
N TYR A 73 9.52 -1.51 0.79
CA TYR A 73 10.92 -1.16 1.01
C TYR A 73 11.53 -1.97 2.16
N GLN A 74 10.90 -2.02 3.32
CA GLN A 74 11.38 -2.73 4.49
C GLN A 74 11.46 -4.25 4.26
N SER A 75 10.52 -4.82 3.51
CA SER A 75 10.51 -6.24 3.17
C SER A 75 11.55 -6.65 2.12
N GLY A 76 12.31 -5.69 1.58
CA GLY A 76 13.31 -5.93 0.54
C GLY A 76 12.71 -6.33 -0.82
N LYS A 77 11.42 -6.12 -1.01
CA LYS A 77 10.69 -6.41 -2.26
C LYS A 77 10.78 -5.27 -3.28
N THR A 78 11.53 -4.22 -2.97
CA THR A 78 11.83 -3.12 -3.91
C THR A 78 13.32 -3.08 -4.24
N LEU A 79 13.68 -2.51 -5.39
CA LEU A 79 15.07 -2.34 -5.84
C LEU A 79 15.91 -1.33 -5.03
N ALA A 80 15.45 -0.85 -3.92
CA ALA A 80 16.21 0.07 -3.07
C ALA A 80 17.42 -0.59 -2.38
N ARG A 81 17.79 -1.82 -2.76
CA ARG A 81 19.04 -2.46 -2.38
C ARG A 81 20.21 -1.91 -3.20
N GLY A 82 20.89 -0.92 -2.64
CA GLY A 82 22.29 -0.63 -2.98
C GLY A 82 22.48 0.30 -4.19
N ARG A 83 22.50 1.49 -3.93
CA ARG A 83 23.19 2.69 -4.42
C ARG A 83 22.25 3.88 -4.35
N ARG A 84 22.77 4.98 -3.84
CA ARG A 84 22.13 6.29 -3.69
C ARG A 84 21.62 6.85 -5.03
N ARG A 85 20.62 6.23 -5.64
CA ARG A 85 19.88 6.83 -6.73
C ARG A 85 18.51 7.22 -6.19
N ARG A 86 18.09 8.46 -6.46
CA ARG A 86 16.73 8.91 -6.28
C ARG A 86 15.83 8.00 -7.12
N THR A 87 15.32 6.95 -6.52
CA THR A 87 14.37 6.07 -7.19
C THR A 87 13.01 6.76 -7.06
N ARG A 88 12.51 7.31 -8.13
CA ARG A 88 11.11 7.69 -8.21
C ARG A 88 10.33 6.39 -8.45
N GLY A 89 9.80 5.79 -7.38
CA GLY A 89 8.85 4.71 -7.52
C GLY A 89 7.50 5.30 -7.94
N PHE A 90 6.76 4.57 -8.74
CA PHE A 90 5.38 4.91 -9.09
C PHE A 90 4.48 3.82 -8.53
N ILE A 91 3.46 4.21 -7.79
CA ILE A 91 2.43 3.29 -7.36
C ILE A 91 1.23 3.48 -8.28
N TYR A 92 0.84 2.40 -8.92
CA TYR A 92 -0.33 2.38 -9.76
C TYR A 92 -1.55 2.06 -8.90
N ALA A 93 -2.38 3.07 -8.64
CA ALA A 93 -3.68 2.83 -8.04
C ALA A 93 -4.68 2.41 -9.13
N GLN A 94 -5.69 1.65 -8.77
CA GLN A 94 -6.68 1.08 -9.67
C GLN A 94 -7.44 2.10 -10.53
N THR A 95 -7.38 3.38 -10.19
CA THR A 95 -7.97 4.50 -10.94
C THR A 95 -7.27 4.82 -12.27
N GLY A 96 -6.21 4.12 -12.63
CA GLY A 96 -5.39 4.48 -13.79
C GLY A 96 -4.53 5.74 -13.60
N ARG A 97 -4.52 6.33 -12.41
CA ARG A 97 -3.68 7.48 -12.10
C ARG A 97 -2.34 7.03 -11.53
N PHE A 98 -1.28 7.60 -12.06
CA PHE A 98 0.07 7.45 -11.50
C PHE A 98 0.24 8.46 -10.37
N TYR A 99 0.60 7.97 -9.20
CA TYR A 99 1.04 8.83 -8.11
C TYR A 99 2.57 8.77 -8.05
N PRO A 100 3.26 9.92 -8.13
CA PRO A 100 4.69 9.92 -7.88
C PRO A 100 4.92 9.50 -6.43
N CYS A 101 5.58 8.37 -6.24
CA CYS A 101 5.99 7.96 -4.91
C CYS A 101 7.08 8.91 -4.42
N LEU A 102 6.91 9.40 -3.21
CA LEU A 102 7.85 10.30 -2.55
C LEU A 102 9.27 9.73 -2.60
N SER A 103 10.23 10.57 -2.89
CA SER A 103 11.64 10.19 -2.87
C SER A 103 12.08 9.89 -1.45
N PHE A 104 12.43 8.63 -1.17
CA PHE A 104 13.02 8.26 0.10
C PHE A 104 14.50 8.66 0.12
N ARG A 105 14.90 9.50 1.09
CA ARG A 105 16.29 9.61 1.51
C ARG A 105 16.54 8.57 2.61
N SER A 106 17.68 7.92 2.58
CA SER A 106 18.16 7.11 3.69
C SER A 106 18.24 8.03 4.93
N GLY A 107 17.34 7.80 5.90
CA GLY A 107 17.33 8.51 7.19
C GLY A 107 16.12 9.39 7.48
N GLY A 108 15.07 9.41 6.66
CA GLY A 108 13.85 10.15 6.98
C GLY A 108 12.75 10.01 5.94
N VAL A 109 11.53 9.92 6.42
CA VAL A 109 10.33 10.07 5.60
C VAL A 109 10.09 11.56 5.44
N CYS A 110 10.22 12.11 4.23
CA CYS A 110 9.66 13.42 3.91
C CYS A 110 8.27 13.20 3.33
N LEU A 111 7.27 13.59 4.09
CA LEU A 111 5.91 13.78 3.60
C LEU A 111 5.84 15.03 2.72
#